data_6dbf77c5f7f5838cac33dff1b106de9b
#
_entry.id   6dbf77c5f7f5838cac33dff1b106de9b
#
_cell.length_a   1.000
_cell.length_b   1.000
_cell.length_c   1.000
_cell.angle_alpha   90.00
_cell.angle_beta   90.00
_cell.angle_gamma   90.00
#
_symmetry.space_group_name_H-M   'P 1'
#
loop_
_entity.id
_entity.type
_entity.pdbx_description
1 polymer ?
#
loop_
_entity_poly.entity_id
_entity_poly.type
_entity_poly.pdbx_seq_one_letter_code
_entity_poly.pdbx_strand_id
1 'polypeptide(L)'
;MPFVGKILRHRSVSIVGLAKNAGKTECLNYIIRRLPVDYFNVAVTSIGIDGETTDQVTGTAKPEITVREGMFFATSEKHFRQKRPLSELYDVSEEDTALGRTVTAKALQEGKVLLSGPSSASALKRWMSSLKVFGIDLILIDGALSRLSTASPAVSEAMVLSTGAAYSANIRELVSRTAFVVELIRLPVYAGPEPSLRVSSFSSLDAGVLKGHRVIEVEGALTDRLLQMAKNGLGDGELELVVGDFTKIFCSQELYRAFLRRGGLISVRMKSELIAVCVNPVAPNGIVLDSDILCSELSQKIGLPVYDIVKNEYEV
;
A
#
# COMPACT_ATOMS: atom_id res chain seq x y z
N MET A 1 16.61 -11.29 -5.15
CA MET A 1 16.38 -9.90 -5.64
C MET A 1 16.88 -8.91 -4.61
N PRO A 2 17.58 -7.85 -5.02
CA PRO A 2 18.22 -6.91 -4.09
C PRO A 2 17.24 -6.10 -3.22
N PHE A 3 15.96 -6.01 -3.57
CA PHE A 3 15.00 -5.24 -2.78
C PHE A 3 14.61 -5.93 -1.45
N VAL A 4 14.70 -7.26 -1.34
CA VAL A 4 14.41 -7.97 -0.07
C VAL A 4 15.37 -7.52 1.02
N GLY A 5 16.67 -7.32 0.70
CA GLY A 5 17.63 -6.77 1.65
C GLY A 5 17.33 -5.33 2.11
N LYS A 6 16.59 -4.54 1.29
CA LYS A 6 16.13 -3.20 1.71
C LYS A 6 14.96 -3.31 2.68
N ILE A 7 14.09 -4.31 2.55
CA ILE A 7 12.97 -4.56 3.47
C ILE A 7 13.46 -4.70 4.92
N LEU A 8 14.57 -5.39 5.13
CA LEU A 8 15.15 -5.62 6.47
C LEU A 8 15.65 -4.37 7.19
N ARG A 9 15.67 -3.22 6.51
CA ARG A 9 16.04 -1.92 7.13
C ARG A 9 14.86 -1.23 7.81
N HIS A 10 13.66 -1.77 7.65
CA HIS A 10 12.40 -1.19 8.14
C HIS A 10 11.74 -2.12 9.15
N ARG A 11 11.05 -1.55 10.11
CA ARG A 11 10.25 -2.30 11.09
C ARG A 11 8.89 -2.71 10.55
N SER A 12 8.38 -1.99 9.57
CA SER A 12 7.09 -2.31 8.95
C SER A 12 7.10 -1.98 7.46
N VAL A 13 6.64 -2.93 6.66
CA VAL A 13 6.56 -2.79 5.20
C VAL A 13 5.20 -3.27 4.70
N SER A 14 4.49 -2.40 3.98
CA SER A 14 3.25 -2.74 3.32
C SER A 14 3.48 -3.24 1.90
N ILE A 15 2.81 -4.32 1.52
CA ILE A 15 2.75 -4.80 0.14
C ILE A 15 1.42 -4.36 -0.45
N VAL A 16 1.46 -3.44 -1.41
CA VAL A 16 0.28 -2.72 -1.91
C VAL A 16 0.05 -3.03 -3.38
N GLY A 17 -1.13 -3.51 -3.72
CA GLY A 17 -1.52 -3.77 -5.11
C GLY A 17 -2.35 -2.65 -5.70
N LEU A 18 -2.04 -2.20 -6.92
CA LEU A 18 -2.78 -1.15 -7.65
C LEU A 18 -4.16 -1.60 -8.11
N ALA A 19 -4.36 -2.91 -8.26
CA ALA A 19 -5.65 -3.51 -8.57
C ALA A 19 -5.81 -4.83 -7.84
N LYS A 20 -7.05 -5.35 -7.83
CA LYS A 20 -7.31 -6.72 -7.46
C LYS A 20 -6.56 -7.64 -8.44
N ASN A 21 -5.95 -8.71 -7.93
CA ASN A 21 -5.15 -9.66 -8.71
C ASN A 21 -3.89 -9.05 -9.40
N ALA A 22 -3.40 -7.89 -8.93
CA ALA A 22 -2.16 -7.30 -9.43
C ALA A 22 -0.87 -8.02 -8.95
N GLY A 23 -0.97 -9.25 -8.42
CA GLY A 23 0.18 -10.05 -7.97
C GLY A 23 0.67 -9.76 -6.55
N LYS A 24 -0.12 -9.06 -5.73
CA LYS A 24 0.25 -8.70 -4.35
C LYS A 24 0.59 -9.92 -3.49
N THR A 25 -0.25 -10.96 -3.53
CA THR A 25 -0.05 -12.20 -2.76
C THR A 25 1.21 -12.94 -3.21
N GLU A 26 1.45 -13.01 -4.51
CA GLU A 26 2.67 -13.60 -5.07
C GLU A 26 3.91 -12.82 -4.62
N CYS A 27 3.82 -11.49 -4.63
CA CYS A 27 4.88 -10.62 -4.12
C CYS A 27 5.16 -10.87 -2.63
N LEU A 28 4.13 -10.99 -1.79
CA LEU A 28 4.28 -11.28 -0.37
C LEU A 28 4.90 -12.66 -0.13
N ASN A 29 4.39 -13.71 -0.81
CA ASN A 29 4.96 -15.05 -0.73
C ASN A 29 6.41 -15.08 -1.24
N TYR A 30 6.71 -14.34 -2.31
CA TYR A 30 8.09 -14.19 -2.81
C TYR A 30 9.02 -13.59 -1.76
N ILE A 31 8.59 -12.53 -1.07
CA ILE A 31 9.34 -11.88 0.01
C ILE A 31 9.56 -12.86 1.16
N ILE A 32 8.49 -13.49 1.67
CA ILE A 32 8.53 -14.41 2.82
C ILE A 32 9.54 -15.56 2.58
N ARG A 33 9.53 -16.16 1.39
CA ARG A 33 10.47 -17.25 1.05
C ARG A 33 11.94 -16.85 1.12
N ARG A 34 12.24 -15.56 0.98
CA ARG A 34 13.63 -15.03 0.91
C ARG A 34 14.06 -14.26 2.15
N LEU A 35 13.18 -14.09 3.12
CA LEU A 35 13.56 -13.48 4.38
C LEU A 35 14.39 -14.44 5.23
N PRO A 36 15.44 -13.95 5.91
CA PRO A 36 16.26 -14.75 6.83
C PRO A 36 15.54 -14.91 8.19
N VAL A 37 14.43 -15.67 8.21
CA VAL A 37 13.58 -15.85 9.40
C VAL A 37 14.28 -16.57 10.55
N ASP A 38 15.42 -17.20 10.30
CA ASP A 38 16.26 -17.82 11.32
C ASP A 38 16.99 -16.76 12.18
N TYR A 39 17.12 -15.51 11.68
CA TYR A 39 17.82 -14.42 12.33
C TYR A 39 16.94 -13.22 12.61
N PHE A 40 15.72 -13.19 12.04
CA PHE A 40 14.76 -12.10 12.17
C PHE A 40 13.42 -12.63 12.61
N ASN A 41 12.88 -12.06 13.67
CA ASN A 41 11.49 -12.32 14.08
C ASN A 41 10.54 -11.55 13.18
N VAL A 42 9.84 -12.25 12.31
CA VAL A 42 8.96 -11.66 11.31
C VAL A 42 7.51 -11.92 11.67
N ALA A 43 6.68 -10.89 11.62
CA ALA A 43 5.23 -11.00 11.70
C ALA A 43 4.58 -10.63 10.37
N VAL A 44 3.47 -11.30 10.03
CA VAL A 44 2.68 -10.99 8.85
C VAL A 44 1.21 -10.82 9.20
N THR A 45 0.58 -9.83 8.60
CA THR A 45 -0.85 -9.54 8.77
C THR A 45 -1.47 -8.97 7.50
N SER A 46 -2.78 -8.84 7.49
CA SER A 46 -3.47 -7.98 6.51
C SER A 46 -4.23 -6.88 7.25
N ILE A 47 -4.69 -5.87 6.54
CA ILE A 47 -5.66 -4.93 7.09
C ILE A 47 -7.03 -5.18 6.49
N GLY A 48 -8.02 -5.13 7.36
CA GLY A 48 -9.44 -5.25 7.00
C GLY A 48 -9.95 -6.68 7.04
N ILE A 49 -11.25 -6.73 7.16
CA ILE A 49 -12.04 -7.94 7.31
C ILE A 49 -12.70 -8.18 5.97
N ASP A 50 -12.06 -8.96 5.08
CA ASP A 50 -12.80 -9.59 4.00
C ASP A 50 -13.40 -10.87 4.58
N GLY A 51 -14.67 -10.79 5.03
CA GLY A 51 -15.42 -11.89 5.62
C GLY A 51 -15.68 -13.08 4.69
N GLU A 52 -15.14 -13.02 3.49
CA GLU A 52 -15.42 -13.95 2.42
C GLU A 52 -14.25 -14.90 2.18
N THR A 53 -14.56 -16.18 2.27
CA THR A 53 -13.62 -17.25 1.88
C THR A 53 -13.42 -17.32 0.37
N THR A 54 -14.36 -16.73 -0.37
CA THR A 54 -14.38 -16.67 -1.84
C THR A 54 -14.47 -15.21 -2.24
N ASP A 55 -13.72 -14.85 -3.24
CA ASP A 55 -13.82 -13.55 -3.87
C ASP A 55 -15.17 -13.41 -4.57
N GLN A 56 -16.10 -12.58 -4.05
CA GLN A 56 -17.46 -12.41 -4.63
C GLN A 56 -17.44 -11.90 -6.07
N VAL A 57 -16.38 -11.23 -6.50
CA VAL A 57 -16.31 -10.67 -7.87
C VAL A 57 -15.77 -11.69 -8.87
N THR A 58 -14.85 -12.58 -8.45
CA THR A 58 -14.21 -13.55 -9.35
C THR A 58 -14.57 -14.99 -9.04
N GLY A 59 -15.29 -15.28 -7.94
CA GLY A 59 -15.62 -16.65 -7.52
C GLY A 59 -14.40 -17.51 -7.14
N THR A 60 -13.20 -16.92 -7.10
CA THR A 60 -11.95 -17.62 -6.80
C THR A 60 -11.70 -17.69 -5.28
N ALA A 61 -11.09 -18.77 -4.82
CA ALA A 61 -10.66 -18.88 -3.43
C ALA A 61 -9.70 -17.74 -3.05
N LYS A 62 -9.83 -17.22 -1.82
CA LYS A 62 -8.90 -16.20 -1.31
C LYS A 62 -7.49 -16.77 -1.32
N PRO A 63 -6.49 -16.06 -1.90
CA PRO A 63 -5.13 -16.58 -1.99
C PRO A 63 -4.54 -16.77 -0.58
N GLU A 64 -3.87 -17.90 -0.39
CA GLU A 64 -3.24 -18.29 0.87
C GLU A 64 -1.82 -17.75 0.92
N ILE A 65 -1.42 -17.32 2.11
CA ILE A 65 -0.05 -16.91 2.39
C ILE A 65 0.68 -18.08 3.04
N THR A 66 1.86 -18.42 2.53
CA THR A 66 2.73 -19.40 3.14
C THR A 66 3.58 -18.73 4.22
N VAL A 67 3.34 -19.08 5.49
CA VAL A 67 4.18 -18.66 6.61
C VAL A 67 5.24 -19.74 6.87
N ARG A 68 6.45 -19.32 7.22
CA ARG A 68 7.54 -20.24 7.58
C ARG A 68 7.53 -20.49 9.09
N GLU A 69 8.17 -21.59 9.50
CA GLU A 69 8.41 -21.88 10.93
C GLU A 69 9.02 -20.66 11.64
N GLY A 70 8.57 -20.39 12.85
CA GLY A 70 9.02 -19.25 13.66
C GLY A 70 8.36 -17.93 13.36
N MET A 71 7.68 -17.77 12.21
CA MET A 71 6.98 -16.53 11.88
C MET A 71 5.71 -16.34 12.72
N PHE A 72 5.48 -15.09 13.11
CA PHE A 72 4.21 -14.67 13.69
C PHE A 72 3.22 -14.27 12.60
N PHE A 73 1.94 -14.53 12.83
CA PHE A 73 0.89 -14.10 11.92
C PHE A 73 -0.36 -13.67 12.66
N ALA A 74 -1.09 -12.72 12.07
CA ALA A 74 -2.42 -12.36 12.55
C ALA A 74 -3.50 -12.88 11.60
N THR A 75 -4.52 -13.49 12.17
CA THR A 75 -5.72 -13.94 11.47
C THR A 75 -6.96 -13.75 12.33
N SER A 76 -8.16 -13.97 11.79
CA SER A 76 -9.39 -13.99 12.58
C SER A 76 -9.64 -15.36 13.20
N GLU A 77 -10.38 -15.41 14.31
CA GLU A 77 -10.79 -16.69 14.93
C GLU A 77 -11.44 -17.64 13.92
N LYS A 78 -12.29 -17.12 13.04
CA LYS A 78 -12.94 -17.93 11.99
C LYS A 78 -11.94 -18.59 11.07
N HIS A 79 -10.98 -17.85 10.54
CA HIS A 79 -9.98 -18.38 9.63
C HIS A 79 -8.97 -19.28 10.34
N PHE A 80 -8.61 -18.96 11.57
CA PHE A 80 -7.75 -19.78 12.42
C PHE A 80 -8.36 -21.17 12.64
N ARG A 81 -9.66 -21.22 13.02
CA ARG A 81 -10.38 -22.49 13.21
C ARG A 81 -10.59 -23.27 11.92
N GLN A 82 -10.76 -22.58 10.78
CA GLN A 82 -10.94 -23.20 9.48
C GLN A 82 -9.66 -23.89 8.98
N LYS A 83 -8.52 -23.22 9.08
CA LYS A 83 -7.23 -23.71 8.56
C LYS A 83 -6.46 -24.55 9.55
N ARG A 84 -6.64 -24.32 10.84
CA ARG A 84 -5.97 -25.02 11.94
C ARG A 84 -4.46 -25.17 11.71
N PRO A 85 -3.72 -24.07 11.43
CA PRO A 85 -2.29 -24.14 11.22
C PRO A 85 -1.61 -24.66 12.50
N LEU A 86 -0.59 -25.49 12.36
CA LEU A 86 0.20 -25.92 13.52
C LEU A 86 0.97 -24.72 14.05
N SER A 87 0.49 -24.18 15.16
CA SER A 87 0.97 -22.90 15.69
C SER A 87 0.72 -22.79 17.20
N GLU A 88 1.53 -21.97 17.84
CA GLU A 88 1.36 -21.57 19.22
C GLU A 88 0.55 -20.26 19.27
N LEU A 89 -0.47 -20.24 20.12
CA LEU A 89 -1.31 -19.06 20.31
C LEU A 89 -0.64 -18.10 21.30
N TYR A 90 -0.45 -16.84 20.88
CA TYR A 90 0.21 -15.82 21.70
C TYR A 90 -0.75 -14.79 22.26
N ASP A 91 -1.76 -14.39 21.46
CA ASP A 91 -2.71 -13.36 21.87
C ASP A 91 -4.04 -13.48 21.10
N VAL A 92 -5.11 -13.03 21.73
CA VAL A 92 -6.44 -12.87 21.12
C VAL A 92 -6.97 -11.50 21.50
N SER A 93 -7.24 -10.65 20.52
CA SER A 93 -7.67 -9.28 20.77
C SER A 93 -9.01 -9.23 21.52
N GLU A 94 -9.22 -8.18 22.31
CA GLU A 94 -10.50 -7.92 22.97
C GLU A 94 -11.56 -7.39 21.99
N GLU A 95 -11.13 -6.86 20.84
CA GLU A 95 -12.02 -6.27 19.83
C GLU A 95 -12.62 -7.36 18.93
N ASP A 96 -13.95 -7.42 18.91
CA ASP A 96 -14.69 -8.26 17.97
C ASP A 96 -14.76 -7.62 16.58
N THR A 97 -14.70 -8.50 15.58
CA THR A 97 -14.86 -8.16 14.16
C THR A 97 -15.94 -9.06 13.55
N ALA A 98 -16.35 -8.78 12.32
CA ALA A 98 -17.30 -9.63 11.60
C ALA A 98 -16.82 -11.10 11.41
N LEU A 99 -15.51 -11.35 11.61
CA LEU A 99 -14.89 -12.69 11.54
C LEU A 99 -14.45 -13.22 12.91
N GLY A 100 -14.94 -12.64 13.99
CA GLY A 100 -14.48 -12.88 15.36
C GLY A 100 -13.23 -12.04 15.68
N ARG A 101 -12.59 -12.33 16.79
CA ARG A 101 -11.44 -11.58 17.29
C ARG A 101 -10.19 -11.83 16.45
N THR A 102 -9.25 -10.90 16.49
CA THR A 102 -7.94 -11.10 15.88
C THR A 102 -7.10 -12.03 16.75
N VAL A 103 -6.59 -13.10 16.14
CA VAL A 103 -5.71 -14.10 16.75
C VAL A 103 -4.29 -13.84 16.30
N THR A 104 -3.37 -13.75 17.25
CA THR A 104 -1.92 -13.69 17.01
C THR A 104 -1.31 -15.02 17.38
N ALA A 105 -0.66 -15.67 16.41
CA ALA A 105 -0.04 -16.98 16.61
C ALA A 105 1.34 -17.03 15.96
N LYS A 106 2.19 -17.94 16.45
CA LYS A 106 3.50 -18.27 15.91
C LYS A 106 3.44 -19.61 15.22
N ALA A 107 3.87 -19.68 13.97
CA ALA A 107 3.92 -20.94 13.22
C ALA A 107 5.00 -21.87 13.79
N LEU A 108 4.62 -23.12 14.09
CA LEU A 108 5.53 -24.16 14.57
C LEU A 108 6.11 -25.01 13.42
N GLN A 109 5.56 -24.86 12.23
CA GLN A 109 6.06 -25.39 10.96
C GLN A 109 5.60 -24.52 9.80
N GLU A 110 6.19 -24.69 8.65
CA GLU A 110 5.72 -24.06 7.42
C GLU A 110 4.28 -24.47 7.11
N GLY A 111 3.44 -23.51 6.76
CA GLY A 111 2.04 -23.78 6.51
C GLY A 111 1.33 -22.62 5.81
N LYS A 112 0.14 -22.92 5.26
CA LYS A 112 -0.70 -21.94 4.60
C LYS A 112 -1.71 -21.34 5.55
N VAL A 113 -1.80 -20.02 5.58
CA VAL A 113 -2.74 -19.28 6.40
C VAL A 113 -3.59 -18.33 5.56
N LEU A 114 -4.79 -18.03 6.04
CA LEU A 114 -5.61 -16.94 5.54
C LEU A 114 -5.37 -15.73 6.45
N LEU A 115 -4.78 -14.69 5.93
CA LEU A 115 -4.56 -13.47 6.70
C LEU A 115 -5.87 -12.68 6.83
N SER A 116 -6.20 -12.30 8.06
CA SER A 116 -7.31 -11.41 8.40
C SER A 116 -6.90 -10.64 9.63
N GLY A 117 -6.34 -9.48 9.41
CA GLY A 117 -5.81 -8.66 10.48
C GLY A 117 -6.84 -7.69 11.08
N PRO A 118 -6.35 -6.73 11.86
CA PRO A 118 -7.18 -5.71 12.48
C PRO A 118 -8.02 -4.93 11.47
N SER A 119 -9.22 -4.52 11.90
CA SER A 119 -10.24 -3.92 11.02
C SER A 119 -9.95 -2.48 10.60
N SER A 120 -9.09 -1.78 11.33
CA SER A 120 -8.76 -0.37 11.10
C SER A 120 -7.28 -0.08 11.23
N ALA A 121 -6.82 1.05 10.71
CA ALA A 121 -5.44 1.51 10.86
C ALA A 121 -5.05 1.74 12.33
N SER A 122 -5.97 2.19 13.17
CA SER A 122 -5.73 2.36 14.60
C SER A 122 -5.59 1.02 15.33
N ALA A 123 -6.45 0.05 15.02
CA ALA A 123 -6.36 -1.31 15.57
C ALA A 123 -5.06 -2.00 15.10
N LEU A 124 -4.67 -1.81 13.82
CA LEU A 124 -3.41 -2.33 13.30
C LEU A 124 -2.20 -1.74 14.05
N LYS A 125 -2.19 -0.43 14.32
CA LYS A 125 -1.12 0.21 15.12
C LYS A 125 -1.05 -0.35 16.55
N ARG A 126 -2.20 -0.58 17.20
CA ARG A 126 -2.23 -1.21 18.53
C ARG A 126 -1.64 -2.62 18.48
N TRP A 127 -2.06 -3.42 17.50
CA TRP A 127 -1.52 -4.76 17.28
C TRP A 127 -0.01 -4.75 17.01
N MET A 128 0.48 -3.87 16.13
CA MET A 128 1.92 -3.71 15.89
C MET A 128 2.68 -3.32 17.16
N SER A 129 2.05 -2.51 18.02
CA SER A 129 2.67 -2.10 19.29
C SER A 129 2.70 -3.25 20.32
N SER A 130 1.68 -4.12 20.36
CA SER A 130 1.67 -5.29 21.23
C SER A 130 2.73 -6.32 20.86
N LEU A 131 3.11 -6.40 19.58
CA LEU A 131 4.17 -7.32 19.11
C LEU A 131 5.57 -6.97 19.61
N LYS A 132 5.80 -5.75 20.12
CA LYS A 132 7.11 -5.34 20.64
C LYS A 132 7.59 -6.23 21.77
N VAL A 133 6.69 -6.75 22.61
CA VAL A 133 7.03 -7.64 23.74
C VAL A 133 7.57 -9.00 23.27
N PHE A 134 7.28 -9.39 22.02
CA PHE A 134 7.76 -10.64 21.41
C PHE A 134 9.04 -10.45 20.59
N GLY A 135 9.65 -9.26 20.61
CA GLY A 135 10.90 -8.97 19.92
C GLY A 135 10.79 -9.04 18.40
N ILE A 136 9.64 -8.65 17.81
CA ILE A 136 9.45 -8.65 16.35
C ILE A 136 10.31 -7.55 15.71
N ASP A 137 11.12 -7.95 14.73
CA ASP A 137 12.03 -7.08 14.00
C ASP A 137 11.36 -6.47 12.77
N LEU A 138 10.50 -7.25 12.07
CA LEU A 138 9.85 -6.86 10.83
C LEU A 138 8.38 -7.27 10.82
N ILE A 139 7.52 -6.35 10.44
CA ILE A 139 6.09 -6.61 10.22
C ILE A 139 5.75 -6.40 8.74
N LEU A 140 5.27 -7.44 8.08
CA LEU A 140 4.75 -7.38 6.71
C LEU A 140 3.23 -7.21 6.75
N ILE A 141 2.73 -6.23 5.99
CA ILE A 141 1.31 -5.90 5.96
C ILE A 141 0.78 -6.10 4.55
N ASP A 142 -0.12 -7.07 4.38
CA ASP A 142 -0.86 -7.27 3.13
C ASP A 142 -1.93 -6.18 2.99
N GLY A 143 -1.73 -5.25 2.06
CA GLY A 143 -2.60 -4.08 1.86
C GLY A 143 -3.10 -3.96 0.42
N ALA A 144 -4.29 -3.39 0.22
CA ALA A 144 -4.82 -3.05 -1.10
C ALA A 144 -4.89 -1.53 -1.28
N LEU A 145 -4.61 -1.04 -2.50
CA LEU A 145 -4.67 0.40 -2.80
C LEU A 145 -6.09 0.97 -2.62
N SER A 146 -7.13 0.16 -2.83
CA SER A 146 -8.52 0.55 -2.54
C SER A 146 -8.76 0.90 -1.07
N ARG A 147 -7.83 0.47 -0.19
CA ARG A 147 -7.76 0.82 1.23
C ARG A 147 -6.46 1.58 1.49
N LEU A 148 -6.30 2.73 0.85
CA LEU A 148 -5.09 3.57 0.89
C LEU A 148 -4.52 3.81 2.30
N SER A 149 -5.34 3.65 3.33
CA SER A 149 -4.92 3.79 4.73
C SER A 149 -3.76 2.87 5.13
N THR A 150 -3.55 1.73 4.47
CA THR A 150 -2.41 0.82 4.76
C THR A 150 -1.10 1.27 4.16
N ALA A 151 -1.17 1.95 3.02
CA ALA A 151 0.00 2.51 2.35
C ALA A 151 0.43 3.85 2.98
N SER A 152 -0.40 4.39 3.90
CA SER A 152 -0.07 5.63 4.60
C SER A 152 1.20 5.45 5.43
N PRO A 153 2.15 6.41 5.39
CA PRO A 153 3.33 6.43 6.24
C PRO A 153 2.98 6.49 7.73
N ALA A 154 1.74 6.84 8.04
CA ALA A 154 1.23 6.73 9.41
C ALA A 154 1.03 5.27 9.87
N VAL A 155 1.05 4.29 8.98
CA VAL A 155 0.83 2.86 9.29
C VAL A 155 2.09 2.03 9.07
N SER A 156 2.80 2.22 7.97
CA SER A 156 4.02 1.49 7.65
C SER A 156 5.15 2.43 7.24
N GLU A 157 6.38 2.10 7.61
CA GLU A 157 7.57 2.90 7.31
C GLU A 157 7.88 2.91 5.80
N ALA A 158 7.67 1.77 5.15
CA ALA A 158 7.98 1.61 3.73
C ALA A 158 6.94 0.73 3.03
N MET A 159 7.04 0.68 1.70
CA MET A 159 6.12 -0.11 0.88
C MET A 159 6.79 -0.74 -0.33
N VAL A 160 6.23 -1.87 -0.75
CA VAL A 160 6.44 -2.49 -2.07
C VAL A 160 5.15 -2.36 -2.85
N LEU A 161 5.23 -1.81 -4.06
CA LEU A 161 4.08 -1.61 -4.93
C LEU A 161 3.98 -2.76 -5.93
N SER A 162 2.81 -3.39 -6.04
CA SER A 162 2.51 -4.45 -7.00
C SER A 162 1.52 -3.97 -8.05
N THR A 163 1.85 -4.15 -9.32
CA THR A 163 1.03 -3.81 -10.48
C THR A 163 1.05 -4.95 -11.51
N GLY A 164 0.32 -4.85 -12.60
CA GLY A 164 0.37 -5.88 -13.63
C GLY A 164 -0.82 -5.89 -14.57
N ALA A 165 -0.95 -6.96 -15.36
CA ALA A 165 -1.97 -7.10 -16.41
C ALA A 165 -3.42 -6.97 -15.92
N ALA A 166 -3.68 -7.25 -14.64
CA ALA A 166 -4.98 -7.03 -14.01
C ALA A 166 -5.34 -5.55 -13.82
N TYR A 167 -4.35 -4.64 -13.83
CA TYR A 167 -4.56 -3.20 -13.73
C TYR A 167 -4.82 -2.54 -15.08
N SER A 168 -4.12 -2.98 -16.13
CA SER A 168 -4.41 -2.69 -17.54
C SER A 168 -3.78 -3.75 -18.44
N ALA A 169 -4.51 -4.18 -19.46
CA ALA A 169 -4.03 -5.07 -20.51
C ALA A 169 -3.15 -4.34 -21.56
N ASN A 170 -3.09 -3.02 -21.50
CA ASN A 170 -2.26 -2.20 -22.38
C ASN A 170 -1.00 -1.72 -21.62
N ILE A 171 0.19 -2.13 -22.07
CA ILE A 171 1.46 -1.79 -21.42
C ILE A 171 1.64 -0.28 -21.25
N ARG A 172 1.38 0.52 -22.28
CA ARG A 172 1.54 1.98 -22.24
C ARG A 172 0.64 2.63 -21.20
N GLU A 173 -0.62 2.20 -21.14
CA GLU A 173 -1.57 2.67 -20.12
C GLU A 173 -1.14 2.23 -18.73
N LEU A 174 -0.76 0.95 -18.56
CA LEU A 174 -0.27 0.41 -17.31
C LEU A 174 0.94 1.20 -16.78
N VAL A 175 1.94 1.44 -17.66
CA VAL A 175 3.13 2.22 -17.33
C VAL A 175 2.75 3.65 -16.94
N SER A 176 1.89 4.32 -17.71
CA SER A 176 1.46 5.69 -17.41
C SER A 176 0.76 5.80 -16.05
N ARG A 177 -0.20 4.91 -15.79
CA ARG A 177 -0.98 4.90 -14.54
C ARG A 177 -0.11 4.53 -13.34
N THR A 178 0.75 3.53 -13.47
CA THR A 178 1.68 3.13 -12.39
C THR A 178 2.69 4.23 -12.09
N ALA A 179 3.26 4.85 -13.14
CA ALA A 179 4.19 5.96 -12.97
C ALA A 179 3.55 7.16 -12.26
N PHE A 180 2.29 7.44 -12.52
CA PHE A 180 1.56 8.49 -11.81
C PHE A 180 1.43 8.17 -10.30
N VAL A 181 1.10 6.95 -9.93
CA VAL A 181 1.06 6.55 -8.51
C VAL A 181 2.44 6.65 -7.86
N VAL A 182 3.50 6.22 -8.55
CA VAL A 182 4.88 6.35 -8.06
C VAL A 182 5.27 7.82 -7.86
N GLU A 183 4.83 8.70 -8.75
CA GLU A 183 5.04 10.15 -8.59
C GLU A 183 4.36 10.70 -7.34
N LEU A 184 3.11 10.31 -7.09
CA LEU A 184 2.40 10.70 -5.86
C LEU A 184 3.10 10.20 -4.58
N ILE A 185 3.58 8.93 -4.57
CA ILE A 185 4.34 8.37 -3.44
C ILE A 185 5.63 9.17 -3.19
N ARG A 186 6.22 9.73 -4.24
CA ARG A 186 7.49 10.46 -4.19
C ARG A 186 7.36 11.96 -3.95
N LEU A 187 6.16 12.47 -3.74
CA LEU A 187 5.96 13.88 -3.44
C LEU A 187 6.91 14.36 -2.35
N PRO A 188 7.41 15.60 -2.44
CA PRO A 188 8.30 16.17 -1.44
C PRO A 188 7.56 16.34 -0.10
N VAL A 189 8.31 16.22 0.99
CA VAL A 189 7.81 16.58 2.32
C VAL A 189 7.81 18.10 2.43
N TYR A 190 6.69 18.65 2.90
CA TYR A 190 6.58 20.08 3.16
C TYR A 190 7.54 20.49 4.29
N ALA A 191 8.38 21.45 4.04
CA ALA A 191 9.36 21.98 4.98
C ALA A 191 9.24 23.50 5.22
N GLY A 192 8.17 24.12 4.71
CA GLY A 192 7.90 25.54 4.85
C GLY A 192 7.26 25.93 6.20
N PRO A 193 6.91 27.21 6.36
CA PRO A 193 6.20 27.72 7.54
C PRO A 193 4.79 27.13 7.63
N GLU A 194 4.15 27.25 8.80
CA GLU A 194 2.75 26.79 8.95
C GLU A 194 1.83 27.40 7.88
N PRO A 195 0.98 26.58 7.23
CA PRO A 195 0.06 27.04 6.22
C PRO A 195 -0.88 28.12 6.74
N SER A 196 -1.08 29.15 5.94
CA SER A 196 -1.94 30.30 6.31
C SER A 196 -3.43 29.99 6.27
N LEU A 197 -3.79 28.89 5.61
CA LEU A 197 -5.17 28.42 5.49
C LEU A 197 -5.21 26.90 5.59
N ARG A 198 -6.19 26.38 6.33
CA ARG A 198 -6.53 24.96 6.37
C ARG A 198 -7.93 24.77 5.81
N VAL A 199 -8.06 23.81 4.88
CA VAL A 199 -9.33 23.53 4.21
C VAL A 199 -9.68 22.06 4.32
N SER A 200 -10.95 21.77 4.59
CA SER A 200 -11.48 20.40 4.53
C SER A 200 -12.10 20.15 3.16
N SER A 201 -11.97 18.92 2.64
CA SER A 201 -12.63 18.48 1.41
C SER A 201 -14.18 18.59 1.47
N PHE A 202 -14.75 18.67 2.67
CA PHE A 202 -16.19 18.82 2.91
C PHE A 202 -16.66 20.27 3.00
N SER A 203 -15.75 21.24 3.07
CA SER A 203 -16.15 22.63 3.13
C SER A 203 -16.70 23.09 1.78
N SER A 204 -17.79 23.83 1.81
CA SER A 204 -18.33 24.59 0.67
C SER A 204 -17.42 25.81 0.41
N LEU A 205 -16.21 25.54 -0.09
CA LEU A 205 -15.25 26.61 -0.39
C LEU A 205 -15.67 27.33 -1.67
N ASP A 206 -15.70 28.66 -1.59
CA ASP A 206 -15.66 29.50 -2.77
C ASP A 206 -14.19 29.67 -3.22
N ALA A 207 -13.96 29.71 -4.52
CA ALA A 207 -12.62 29.95 -5.09
C ALA A 207 -12.00 31.27 -4.57
N GLY A 208 -12.83 32.21 -4.12
CA GLY A 208 -12.40 33.46 -3.51
C GLY A 208 -11.62 33.26 -2.20
N VAL A 209 -11.96 32.25 -1.41
CA VAL A 209 -11.29 31.94 -0.13
C VAL A 209 -9.84 31.50 -0.34
N LEU A 210 -9.52 30.93 -1.49
CA LEU A 210 -8.16 30.44 -1.79
C LEU A 210 -7.22 31.57 -2.28
N LYS A 211 -7.79 32.72 -2.67
CA LYS A 211 -7.01 33.86 -3.18
C LYS A 211 -6.17 34.51 -2.08
N GLY A 212 -4.93 34.83 -2.43
CA GLY A 212 -3.99 35.50 -1.50
C GLY A 212 -3.23 34.55 -0.59
N HIS A 213 -3.52 33.25 -0.60
CA HIS A 213 -2.77 32.25 0.13
C HIS A 213 -1.75 31.59 -0.78
N ARG A 214 -0.48 31.49 -0.31
CA ARG A 214 0.59 30.79 -1.03
C ARG A 214 0.68 29.31 -0.64
N VAL A 215 0.28 28.99 0.59
CA VAL A 215 0.31 27.61 1.12
C VAL A 215 -1.00 27.30 1.80
N ILE A 216 -1.63 26.22 1.37
CA ILE A 216 -2.90 25.76 1.90
C ILE A 216 -2.78 24.30 2.33
N GLU A 217 -3.12 24.01 3.59
CA GLU A 217 -3.20 22.65 4.08
C GLU A 217 -4.58 22.06 3.81
N VAL A 218 -4.61 20.88 3.17
CA VAL A 218 -5.83 20.11 2.90
C VAL A 218 -6.01 19.08 3.99
N GLU A 219 -6.96 19.32 4.88
CA GLU A 219 -7.36 18.37 5.91
C GLU A 219 -8.28 17.30 5.31
N GLY A 220 -7.77 16.11 5.05
CA GLY A 220 -8.51 15.02 4.44
C GLY A 220 -8.11 14.75 3.00
N ALA A 221 -9.08 14.56 2.11
CA ALA A 221 -8.85 14.17 0.72
C ALA A 221 -8.70 15.35 -0.23
N LEU A 222 -7.62 15.39 -0.99
CA LEU A 222 -7.48 16.26 -2.15
C LEU A 222 -8.24 15.64 -3.33
N THR A 223 -9.43 16.14 -3.60
CA THR A 223 -10.31 15.67 -4.66
C THR A 223 -10.16 16.51 -5.93
N ASP A 224 -10.66 16.01 -7.07
CA ASP A 224 -10.74 16.76 -8.33
C ASP A 224 -11.44 18.12 -8.14
N ARG A 225 -12.52 18.16 -7.36
CA ARG A 225 -13.25 19.41 -7.08
C ARG A 225 -12.34 20.44 -6.40
N LEU A 226 -11.67 20.04 -5.32
CA LEU A 226 -10.79 20.96 -4.58
C LEU A 226 -9.58 21.40 -5.43
N LEU A 227 -9.00 20.46 -6.17
CA LEU A 227 -7.87 20.75 -7.06
C LEU A 227 -8.28 21.68 -8.23
N GLN A 228 -9.50 21.51 -8.79
CA GLN A 228 -10.04 22.42 -9.80
C GLN A 228 -10.27 23.81 -9.25
N MET A 229 -10.78 23.93 -8.02
CA MET A 229 -10.96 25.22 -7.35
C MET A 229 -9.60 25.89 -7.10
N ALA A 230 -8.61 25.15 -6.60
CA ALA A 230 -7.26 25.65 -6.41
C ALA A 230 -6.64 26.13 -7.71
N LYS A 231 -6.79 25.34 -8.80
CA LYS A 231 -6.32 25.71 -10.14
C LYS A 231 -6.99 27.01 -10.65
N ASN A 232 -8.28 27.20 -10.41
CA ASN A 232 -9.00 28.41 -10.83
C ASN A 232 -8.65 29.62 -9.94
N GLY A 233 -8.30 29.41 -8.68
CA GLY A 233 -7.86 30.44 -7.74
C GLY A 233 -6.38 30.82 -7.89
N LEU A 234 -5.58 30.04 -8.65
CA LEU A 234 -4.21 30.40 -9.02
C LEU A 234 -4.25 31.72 -9.83
N GLY A 235 -3.75 32.80 -9.19
CA GLY A 235 -3.43 34.05 -9.88
C GLY A 235 -2.06 33.92 -10.58
N ASP A 236 -1.35 35.04 -10.68
CA ASP A 236 0.03 35.09 -11.23
C ASP A 236 1.09 34.59 -10.23
N GLY A 237 0.66 33.99 -9.11
CA GLY A 237 1.53 33.50 -8.04
C GLY A 237 1.60 31.97 -7.92
N GLU A 238 2.54 31.49 -7.13
CA GLU A 238 2.66 30.07 -6.77
C GLU A 238 1.67 29.74 -5.65
N LEU A 239 1.01 28.56 -5.76
CA LEU A 239 0.15 27.99 -4.73
C LEU A 239 0.61 26.57 -4.43
N GLU A 240 0.98 26.30 -3.19
CA GLU A 240 1.32 24.96 -2.72
C GLU A 240 0.18 24.36 -1.88
N LEU A 241 -0.27 23.17 -2.26
CA LEU A 241 -1.22 22.37 -1.50
C LEU A 241 -0.47 21.34 -0.67
N VAL A 242 -0.61 21.40 0.64
CA VAL A 242 -0.02 20.45 1.59
C VAL A 242 -1.07 19.43 1.99
N VAL A 243 -0.84 18.14 1.72
CA VAL A 243 -1.73 17.05 2.12
C VAL A 243 -1.06 16.17 3.18
N GLY A 244 -1.84 15.39 3.94
CA GLY A 244 -1.30 14.53 4.99
C GLY A 244 -0.26 13.55 4.46
N ASP A 245 -0.60 12.79 3.42
CA ASP A 245 0.26 11.87 2.68
C ASP A 245 -0.34 11.58 1.30
N PHE A 246 0.39 10.85 0.45
CA PHE A 246 -0.05 10.56 -0.93
C PHE A 246 -1.39 9.80 -1.00
N THR A 247 -1.75 9.05 0.04
CA THR A 247 -3.01 8.29 0.10
C THR A 247 -4.24 9.18 0.24
N LYS A 248 -4.04 10.48 0.46
CA LYS A 248 -5.09 11.50 0.53
C LYS A 248 -5.35 12.17 -0.82
N ILE A 249 -4.63 11.79 -1.88
CA ILE A 249 -4.77 12.41 -3.20
C ILE A 249 -5.69 11.56 -4.07
N PHE A 250 -6.90 12.09 -4.33
CA PHE A 250 -7.97 11.46 -5.11
C PHE A 250 -8.31 12.32 -6.33
N CYS A 251 -7.31 12.69 -7.09
CA CYS A 251 -7.51 13.49 -8.29
C CYS A 251 -7.08 12.74 -9.56
N SER A 252 -7.68 13.12 -10.68
CA SER A 252 -7.32 12.62 -12.00
C SER A 252 -5.91 13.10 -12.38
N GLN A 253 -5.18 12.25 -13.10
CA GLN A 253 -3.84 12.59 -13.59
C GLN A 253 -3.85 13.84 -14.47
N GLU A 254 -4.91 14.02 -15.26
CA GLU A 254 -5.06 15.17 -16.16
C GLU A 254 -5.17 16.47 -15.38
N LEU A 255 -6.02 16.52 -14.36
CA LEU A 255 -6.20 17.71 -13.55
C LEU A 255 -4.97 18.01 -12.69
N TYR A 256 -4.34 16.98 -12.13
CA TYR A 256 -3.07 17.07 -11.43
C TYR A 256 -2.01 17.74 -12.32
N ARG A 257 -1.82 17.24 -13.55
CA ARG A 257 -0.88 17.83 -14.52
C ARG A 257 -1.25 19.27 -14.91
N ALA A 258 -2.54 19.54 -15.05
CA ALA A 258 -3.02 20.88 -15.38
C ALA A 258 -2.75 21.89 -14.24
N PHE A 259 -2.87 21.46 -12.98
CA PHE A 259 -2.54 22.28 -11.82
C PHE A 259 -1.05 22.61 -11.75
N LEU A 260 -0.17 21.59 -11.90
CA LEU A 260 1.28 21.78 -11.89
C LEU A 260 1.75 22.71 -13.03
N ARG A 261 1.21 22.53 -14.25
CA ARG A 261 1.55 23.41 -15.40
C ARG A 261 1.18 24.87 -15.21
N ARG A 262 0.26 25.18 -14.31
CA ARG A 262 -0.12 26.57 -13.96
C ARG A 262 0.71 27.14 -12.80
N GLY A 263 1.76 26.46 -12.35
CA GLY A 263 2.60 26.91 -11.23
C GLY A 263 2.11 26.41 -9.86
N GLY A 264 1.11 25.50 -9.82
CA GLY A 264 0.71 24.85 -8.58
C GLY A 264 1.75 23.82 -8.12
N LEU A 265 1.90 23.68 -6.79
CA LEU A 265 2.77 22.70 -6.15
C LEU A 265 1.94 21.81 -5.22
N ILE A 266 2.37 20.56 -5.05
CA ILE A 266 1.75 19.63 -4.09
C ILE A 266 2.87 18.99 -3.28
N SER A 267 2.73 19.02 -1.97
CA SER A 267 3.63 18.38 -1.01
C SER A 267 2.87 17.61 0.05
N VAL A 268 3.57 16.81 0.84
CA VAL A 268 2.98 15.95 1.87
C VAL A 268 3.55 16.28 3.25
N ARG A 269 2.78 16.03 4.32
CA ARG A 269 3.30 16.09 5.69
C ARG A 269 4.16 14.88 6.03
N MET A 270 3.78 13.71 5.50
CA MET A 270 4.49 12.45 5.76
C MET A 270 4.72 11.71 4.45
N LYS A 271 5.88 11.08 4.31
CA LYS A 271 6.28 10.33 3.13
C LYS A 271 6.55 8.87 3.46
N SER A 272 6.04 7.94 2.63
CA SER A 272 6.42 6.53 2.66
C SER A 272 7.65 6.30 1.80
N GLU A 273 8.52 5.37 2.20
CA GLU A 273 9.61 4.90 1.34
C GLU A 273 9.11 3.83 0.38
N LEU A 274 9.24 4.07 -0.93
CA LEU A 274 8.97 3.06 -1.95
C LEU A 274 10.23 2.22 -2.19
N ILE A 275 10.24 0.99 -1.68
CA ILE A 275 11.38 0.07 -1.77
C ILE A 275 11.53 -0.49 -3.18
N ALA A 276 10.42 -0.95 -3.77
CA ALA A 276 10.40 -1.62 -5.08
C ALA A 276 9.03 -1.53 -5.75
N VAL A 277 9.04 -1.69 -7.07
CA VAL A 277 7.83 -1.95 -7.88
C VAL A 277 7.94 -3.35 -8.44
N CYS A 278 6.92 -4.17 -8.19
CA CYS A 278 6.82 -5.53 -8.69
C CYS A 278 5.69 -5.63 -9.73
N VAL A 279 5.89 -6.44 -10.76
CA VAL A 279 4.88 -6.66 -11.79
C VAL A 279 4.43 -8.12 -11.83
N ASN A 280 3.14 -8.32 -12.06
CA ASN A 280 2.58 -9.60 -12.47
C ASN A 280 2.06 -9.44 -13.91
N PRO A 281 2.74 -10.03 -14.91
CA PRO A 281 2.34 -9.89 -16.31
C PRO A 281 1.09 -10.70 -16.67
N VAL A 282 0.58 -11.55 -15.76
CA VAL A 282 -0.56 -12.45 -16.01
C VAL A 282 -1.82 -11.90 -15.35
N ALA A 283 -2.87 -11.72 -16.14
CA ALA A 283 -4.20 -11.35 -15.62
C ALA A 283 -5.11 -12.59 -15.44
N PRO A 284 -6.10 -12.54 -14.54
CA PRO A 284 -7.01 -13.66 -14.29
C PRO A 284 -7.82 -14.13 -15.50
N ASN A 285 -8.03 -13.25 -16.49
CA ASN A 285 -8.72 -13.54 -17.73
C ASN A 285 -7.85 -14.17 -18.82
N GLY A 286 -6.60 -14.57 -18.47
CA GLY A 286 -5.66 -15.21 -19.39
C GLY A 286 -4.82 -14.26 -20.25
N ILE A 287 -4.99 -12.95 -20.12
CA ILE A 287 -4.11 -11.98 -20.79
C ILE A 287 -2.71 -12.06 -20.17
N VAL A 288 -1.70 -12.18 -21.03
CA VAL A 288 -0.29 -12.18 -20.64
C VAL A 288 0.42 -11.03 -21.37
N LEU A 289 1.02 -10.14 -20.60
CA LEU A 289 1.84 -9.05 -21.14
C LEU A 289 3.29 -9.50 -21.30
N ASP A 290 3.99 -8.89 -22.26
CA ASP A 290 5.43 -9.07 -22.39
C ASP A 290 6.12 -8.45 -21.15
N SER A 291 6.68 -9.32 -20.32
CA SER A 291 7.30 -8.94 -19.06
C SER A 291 8.54 -8.09 -19.22
N ASP A 292 9.38 -8.40 -20.23
CA ASP A 292 10.64 -7.70 -20.46
C ASP A 292 10.38 -6.27 -20.94
N ILE A 293 9.43 -6.11 -21.85
CA ILE A 293 8.97 -4.79 -22.30
C ILE A 293 8.36 -4.00 -21.14
N LEU A 294 7.46 -4.65 -20.38
CA LEU A 294 6.77 -3.99 -19.25
C LEU A 294 7.78 -3.52 -18.18
N CYS A 295 8.68 -4.39 -17.75
CA CYS A 295 9.70 -4.05 -16.76
C CYS A 295 10.63 -2.93 -17.25
N SER A 296 11.07 -2.99 -18.51
CA SER A 296 11.96 -2.00 -19.11
C SER A 296 11.29 -0.63 -19.21
N GLU A 297 10.11 -0.55 -19.84
CA GLU A 297 9.38 0.72 -20.01
C GLU A 297 9.01 1.35 -18.68
N LEU A 298 8.53 0.54 -17.71
CA LEU A 298 8.16 1.05 -16.40
C LEU A 298 9.40 1.50 -15.62
N SER A 299 10.49 0.72 -15.62
CA SER A 299 11.74 1.07 -14.95
C SER A 299 12.32 2.38 -15.49
N GLN A 300 12.35 2.54 -16.81
CA GLN A 300 12.79 3.78 -17.46
C GLN A 300 11.90 4.96 -17.06
N LYS A 301 10.58 4.76 -17.01
CA LYS A 301 9.61 5.81 -16.70
C LYS A 301 9.69 6.31 -15.26
N ILE A 302 9.90 5.39 -14.29
CA ILE A 302 9.92 5.74 -12.87
C ILE A 302 11.33 5.94 -12.29
N GLY A 303 12.38 5.59 -13.06
CA GLY A 303 13.77 5.68 -12.59
C GLY A 303 14.09 4.75 -11.41
N LEU A 304 13.40 3.60 -11.31
CA LEU A 304 13.61 2.56 -10.30
C LEU A 304 13.62 1.18 -10.96
N PRO A 305 14.34 0.20 -10.39
CA PRO A 305 14.24 -1.18 -10.82
C PRO A 305 12.80 -1.71 -10.64
N VAL A 306 12.31 -2.41 -11.66
CA VAL A 306 11.02 -3.11 -11.65
C VAL A 306 11.28 -4.61 -11.74
N TYR A 307 10.56 -5.40 -10.97
CA TYR A 307 10.80 -6.82 -10.81
C TYR A 307 9.57 -7.63 -11.24
N ASP A 308 9.76 -8.55 -12.18
CA ASP A 308 8.77 -9.58 -12.46
C ASP A 308 8.86 -10.68 -11.39
N ILE A 309 7.81 -10.78 -10.57
CA ILE A 309 7.76 -11.75 -9.47
C ILE A 309 7.39 -13.15 -9.93
N VAL A 310 6.80 -13.31 -11.12
CA VAL A 310 6.42 -14.60 -11.68
C VAL A 310 7.62 -15.26 -12.35
N LYS A 311 8.35 -14.52 -13.20
CA LYS A 311 9.54 -15.02 -13.93
C LYS A 311 10.67 -15.44 -12.97
N ASN A 312 10.82 -14.74 -11.87
CA ASN A 312 11.87 -15.03 -10.87
C ASN A 312 11.50 -16.12 -9.86
N GLU A 313 10.31 -16.73 -9.93
CA GLU A 313 9.99 -17.94 -9.15
C GLU A 313 10.76 -19.17 -9.63
N TYR A 314 11.19 -19.18 -10.86
CA TYR A 314 11.86 -20.32 -11.52
C TYR A 314 13.40 -20.21 -11.54
N GLU A 315 13.96 -19.07 -11.14
CA GLU A 315 15.40 -18.90 -10.96
C GLU A 315 15.79 -19.18 -9.49
N VAL A 316 15.96 -20.46 -9.18
CA VAL A 316 16.60 -20.97 -7.95
C VAL A 316 17.98 -21.42 -8.27
#